data_bed6896ef80c8b32111e18a197d2b737
#
_entry.id   bed6896ef80c8b32111e18a197d2b737
#
_cell.length_a   1.000
_cell.length_b   1.000
_cell.length_c   1.000
_cell.angle_alpha   90.00
_cell.angle_beta   90.00
_cell.angle_gamma   90.00
#
_symmetry.space_group_name_H-M   'P 1'
#
loop_
_entity.id
_entity.type
_entity.pdbx_description
1 polymer ?
#
loop_
_entity_poly.entity_id
_entity_poly.type
_entity_poly.pdbx_seq_one_letter_code
_entity_poly.pdbx_strand_id
1 'polypeptide(L)'
;MKKILLFIALTASVATLSAQEISARAKAMRMITFAKPEYMIKDIKVFIDTMTVYSLADYVIYPFGKWDNVEQYITNTKLQWYRDVGYKRYFDSMTVSVNTLRRLDESYIDMYRSITTGRVEMIAGKITDPEVVLDTGIQVGMSKEEVFRTLFKRFPKSYTSDISVLKVISGAGEVGEIYTFKGNKLRHIGIVSKYKYY
;
A
#
# COMPACT_ATOMS: atom_id res chain seq x y z
N MET A 1 12.62 -33.33 40.34
CA MET A 1 12.31 -33.90 39.01
C MET A 1 10.92 -33.53 38.47
N LYS A 2 9.82 -33.59 39.24
CA LYS A 2 8.46 -33.26 38.74
C LYS A 2 8.30 -31.83 38.18
N LYS A 3 8.99 -30.82 38.74
CA LYS A 3 8.88 -29.39 38.27
C LYS A 3 9.58 -29.17 36.93
N ILE A 4 10.64 -29.90 36.61
CA ILE A 4 11.37 -29.78 35.33
C ILE A 4 10.55 -30.39 34.18
N LEU A 5 9.88 -31.51 34.45
CA LEU A 5 9.00 -32.16 33.46
C LEU A 5 7.78 -31.26 33.08
N LEU A 6 7.24 -30.54 34.06
CA LEU A 6 6.13 -29.61 33.77
C LEU A 6 6.55 -28.43 32.89
N PHE A 7 7.77 -27.92 33.10
CA PHE A 7 8.30 -26.80 32.30
C PHE A 7 8.60 -27.24 30.84
N ILE A 8 9.11 -28.42 30.63
CA ILE A 8 9.36 -28.99 29.29
C ILE A 8 8.05 -29.27 28.56
N ALA A 9 7.03 -29.78 29.26
CA ALA A 9 5.71 -29.99 28.68
C ALA A 9 5.02 -28.66 28.26
N LEU A 10 5.19 -27.59 29.06
CA LEU A 10 4.61 -26.27 28.75
C LEU A 10 5.31 -25.62 27.55
N THR A 11 6.65 -25.72 27.47
CA THR A 11 7.40 -25.15 26.33
C THR A 11 7.14 -25.91 25.03
N ALA A 12 6.99 -27.26 25.11
CA ALA A 12 6.63 -28.06 23.94
C ALA A 12 5.21 -27.73 23.41
N SER A 13 4.24 -27.50 24.30
CA SER A 13 2.88 -27.14 23.88
C SER A 13 2.79 -25.75 23.28
N VAL A 14 3.56 -24.79 23.75
CA VAL A 14 3.64 -23.44 23.15
C VAL A 14 4.31 -23.48 21.78
N ALA A 15 5.36 -24.27 21.61
CA ALA A 15 6.04 -24.43 20.33
C ALA A 15 5.16 -25.13 19.28
N THR A 16 4.37 -26.11 19.67
CA THR A 16 3.44 -26.81 18.76
C THR A 16 2.27 -25.90 18.34
N LEU A 17 1.73 -25.09 19.26
CA LEU A 17 0.70 -24.11 18.95
C LEU A 17 1.19 -23.04 17.93
N SER A 18 2.41 -22.53 18.13
CA SER A 18 3.00 -21.55 17.20
C SER A 18 3.26 -22.16 15.81
N ALA A 19 3.73 -23.41 15.74
CA ALA A 19 3.97 -24.10 14.48
C ALA A 19 2.66 -24.40 13.72
N GLN A 20 1.59 -24.77 14.42
CA GLN A 20 0.27 -24.96 13.82
C GLN A 20 -0.31 -23.65 13.29
N GLU A 21 -0.16 -22.55 14.03
CA GLU A 21 -0.63 -21.25 13.61
C GLU A 21 0.13 -20.73 12.38
N ILE A 22 1.45 -20.90 12.33
CA ILE A 22 2.29 -20.59 11.17
C ILE A 22 1.87 -21.44 9.96
N SER A 23 1.62 -22.73 10.15
CA SER A 23 1.16 -23.64 9.08
C SER A 23 -0.22 -23.24 8.54
N ALA A 24 -1.16 -22.89 9.44
CA ALA A 24 -2.48 -22.42 9.05
C ALA A 24 -2.42 -21.09 8.27
N ARG A 25 -1.60 -20.15 8.73
CA ARG A 25 -1.34 -18.89 8.01
C ARG A 25 -0.73 -19.14 6.63
N ALA A 26 0.27 -19.99 6.51
CA ALA A 26 0.89 -20.34 5.24
C ALA A 26 -0.10 -21.00 4.27
N LYS A 27 -0.98 -21.89 4.76
CA LYS A 27 -2.05 -22.50 3.96
C LYS A 27 -3.08 -21.48 3.48
N ALA A 28 -3.48 -20.56 4.36
CA ALA A 28 -4.44 -19.51 4.01
C ALA A 28 -3.87 -18.53 2.97
N MET A 29 -2.59 -18.18 3.04
CA MET A 29 -1.93 -17.34 2.05
C MET A 29 -1.96 -17.93 0.63
N ARG A 30 -1.84 -19.26 0.50
CA ARG A 30 -1.96 -19.94 -0.81
C ARG A 30 -3.36 -19.87 -1.41
N MET A 31 -4.37 -19.50 -0.63
CA MET A 31 -5.75 -19.33 -1.09
C MET A 31 -6.07 -17.91 -1.55
N ILE A 32 -5.16 -16.96 -1.37
CA ILE A 32 -5.35 -15.58 -1.79
C ILE A 32 -5.17 -15.50 -3.30
N THR A 33 -6.19 -14.99 -3.97
CA THR A 33 -6.15 -14.72 -5.42
C THR A 33 -6.61 -13.29 -5.68
N PHE A 34 -6.08 -12.69 -6.76
CA PHE A 34 -6.35 -11.29 -7.09
C PHE A 34 -7.65 -11.09 -7.84
N ALA A 35 -8.22 -9.91 -7.67
CA ALA A 35 -9.44 -9.51 -8.34
C ALA A 35 -9.24 -9.41 -9.85
N LYS A 36 -8.05 -8.97 -10.27
CA LYS A 36 -7.69 -8.82 -11.67
C LYS A 36 -6.35 -9.50 -11.96
N PRO A 37 -6.19 -10.16 -13.13
CA PRO A 37 -4.92 -10.81 -13.51
C PRO A 37 -3.73 -9.85 -13.53
N GLU A 38 -3.97 -8.59 -13.90
CA GLU A 38 -2.96 -7.53 -13.95
C GLU A 38 -2.37 -7.16 -12.58
N TYR A 39 -2.98 -7.58 -11.47
CA TYR A 39 -2.45 -7.32 -10.13
C TYR A 39 -1.24 -8.19 -9.75
N MET A 40 -0.79 -9.02 -10.63
CA MET A 40 0.44 -9.83 -10.65
C MET A 40 1.25 -9.85 -9.35
N ILE A 41 0.90 -10.77 -8.43
CA ILE A 41 1.66 -10.87 -7.17
C ILE A 41 2.92 -11.68 -7.34
N LYS A 42 3.95 -11.18 -6.65
CA LYS A 42 5.23 -11.85 -6.47
C LYS A 42 5.32 -12.54 -5.11
N ASP A 43 4.88 -11.90 -4.04
CA ASP A 43 5.04 -12.39 -2.66
C ASP A 43 4.03 -11.73 -1.71
N ILE A 44 3.70 -12.43 -0.61
CA ILE A 44 2.87 -11.93 0.48
C ILE A 44 3.54 -12.25 1.81
N LYS A 45 3.67 -11.25 2.67
CA LYS A 45 4.18 -11.39 4.03
C LYS A 45 3.19 -10.82 5.03
N VAL A 46 2.96 -11.54 6.13
CA VAL A 46 2.16 -11.05 7.25
C VAL A 46 3.01 -11.05 8.50
N PHE A 47 3.08 -9.91 9.15
CA PHE A 47 3.77 -9.74 10.42
C PHE A 47 2.88 -8.96 11.38
N ILE A 48 2.48 -9.57 12.49
CA ILE A 48 1.54 -9.03 13.49
C ILE A 48 0.22 -8.65 12.78
N ASP A 49 -0.07 -7.36 12.70
CA ASP A 49 -1.28 -6.76 12.11
C ASP A 49 -1.04 -6.13 10.73
N THR A 50 0.17 -6.31 10.20
CA THR A 50 0.59 -5.73 8.91
C THR A 50 0.72 -6.83 7.86
N MET A 51 0.00 -6.67 6.76
CA MET A 51 0.13 -7.48 5.56
C MET A 51 0.90 -6.71 4.49
N THR A 52 1.94 -7.30 3.95
CA THR A 52 2.71 -6.74 2.83
C THR A 52 2.54 -7.63 1.61
N VAL A 53 2.14 -7.01 0.51
CA VAL A 53 1.95 -7.63 -0.80
C VAL A 53 2.94 -7.01 -1.77
N TYR A 54 3.72 -7.82 -2.46
CA TYR A 54 4.61 -7.39 -3.53
C TYR A 54 3.93 -7.67 -4.87
N SER A 55 3.66 -6.61 -5.65
CA SER A 55 2.98 -6.68 -6.94
C SER A 55 3.90 -6.16 -8.06
N LEU A 56 3.82 -6.79 -9.22
CA LEU A 56 4.50 -6.32 -10.44
C LEU A 56 3.60 -5.40 -11.29
N ALA A 57 2.40 -5.11 -10.81
CA ALA A 57 1.41 -4.37 -11.57
C ALA A 57 1.68 -2.86 -11.60
N ASP A 58 1.36 -2.26 -12.72
CA ASP A 58 1.56 -0.84 -12.98
C ASP A 58 0.78 0.09 -12.03
N TYR A 59 -0.38 -0.34 -11.50
CA TYR A 59 -1.18 0.48 -10.60
C TYR A 59 -0.44 0.87 -9.31
N VAL A 60 0.52 0.05 -8.86
CA VAL A 60 1.35 0.35 -7.69
C VAL A 60 2.33 1.48 -7.98
N ILE A 61 2.81 1.57 -9.23
CA ILE A 61 3.72 2.63 -9.67
C ILE A 61 2.95 3.90 -10.01
N TYR A 62 1.74 3.73 -10.58
CA TYR A 62 0.87 4.80 -11.01
C TYR A 62 -0.49 4.75 -10.27
N PRO A 63 -0.53 5.01 -8.95
CA PRO A 63 -1.74 4.81 -8.14
C PRO A 63 -2.93 5.70 -8.56
N PHE A 64 -2.68 6.75 -9.31
CA PHE A 64 -3.71 7.65 -9.87
C PHE A 64 -3.86 7.52 -11.39
N GLY A 65 -3.37 6.44 -11.99
CA GLY A 65 -3.33 6.27 -13.43
C GLY A 65 -2.08 6.89 -14.08
N LYS A 66 -1.95 6.70 -15.39
CA LYS A 66 -0.79 7.14 -16.19
C LYS A 66 -1.08 8.48 -16.86
N TRP A 67 -0.37 9.51 -16.45
CA TRP A 67 -0.50 10.88 -16.96
C TRP A 67 0.81 11.37 -17.56
N ASP A 68 0.74 12.16 -18.62
CA ASP A 68 1.92 12.76 -19.25
C ASP A 68 2.36 14.05 -18.53
N ASN A 69 1.43 14.71 -17.84
CA ASN A 69 1.72 15.89 -17.01
C ASN A 69 0.71 16.02 -15.86
N VAL A 70 1.05 16.85 -14.88
CA VAL A 70 0.25 17.04 -13.66
C VAL A 70 -1.06 17.79 -13.96
N GLU A 71 -1.08 18.66 -14.95
CA GLU A 71 -2.28 19.40 -15.39
C GLU A 71 -3.38 18.45 -15.86
N GLN A 72 -3.01 17.42 -16.63
CA GLN A 72 -3.96 16.38 -17.06
C GLN A 72 -4.57 15.67 -15.86
N TYR A 73 -3.77 15.30 -14.85
CA TYR A 73 -4.30 14.69 -13.62
C TYR A 73 -5.29 15.62 -12.93
N ILE A 74 -4.93 16.88 -12.67
CA ILE A 74 -5.78 17.86 -11.99
C ILE A 74 -7.11 18.05 -12.74
N THR A 75 -7.04 18.21 -14.06
CA THR A 75 -8.23 18.45 -14.90
C THR A 75 -9.16 17.23 -14.91
N ASN A 76 -8.59 16.03 -14.98
CA ASN A 76 -9.39 14.80 -15.07
C ASN A 76 -10.04 14.40 -13.75
N THR A 77 -9.38 14.67 -12.61
CA THR A 77 -9.98 14.38 -11.29
C THR A 77 -11.15 15.29 -10.96
N LYS A 78 -11.24 16.47 -11.58
CA LYS A 78 -12.23 17.51 -11.29
C LYS A 78 -12.24 17.95 -9.83
N LEU A 79 -11.18 17.65 -9.08
CA LEU A 79 -11.00 18.04 -7.70
C LEU A 79 -10.28 19.37 -7.62
N GLN A 80 -10.62 20.17 -6.62
CA GLN A 80 -9.90 21.42 -6.36
C GLN A 80 -8.59 21.12 -5.61
N TRP A 81 -7.47 21.32 -6.30
CA TRP A 81 -6.14 21.16 -5.76
C TRP A 81 -5.45 22.51 -5.57
N TYR A 82 -4.79 22.69 -4.43
CA TYR A 82 -3.79 23.73 -4.26
C TYR A 82 -2.45 23.16 -4.71
N ARG A 83 -1.88 23.77 -5.73
CA ARG A 83 -0.62 23.32 -6.32
C ARG A 83 0.53 24.22 -5.91
N ASP A 84 1.58 23.60 -5.42
CA ASP A 84 2.88 24.23 -5.18
C ASP A 84 3.92 23.54 -6.05
N VAL A 85 4.87 24.32 -6.62
CA VAL A 85 5.94 23.80 -7.48
C VAL A 85 7.27 24.12 -6.85
N GLY A 86 7.97 23.10 -6.40
CA GLY A 86 9.30 23.19 -5.85
C GLY A 86 10.33 22.50 -6.75
N TYR A 87 11.59 22.85 -6.55
CA TYR A 87 12.71 22.14 -7.19
C TYR A 87 13.44 21.33 -6.13
N LYS A 88 13.56 20.03 -6.38
CA LYS A 88 14.29 19.13 -5.48
C LYS A 88 15.43 18.46 -6.23
N ARG A 89 16.57 18.32 -5.55
CA ARG A 89 17.72 17.62 -6.11
C ARG A 89 17.49 16.13 -6.02
N TYR A 90 17.68 15.47 -7.14
CA TYR A 90 17.46 14.04 -7.30
C TYR A 90 18.78 13.38 -7.64
N PHE A 91 19.24 12.37 -6.88
CA PHE A 91 20.53 11.71 -7.05
C PHE A 91 21.64 12.69 -7.49
N ASP A 92 22.53 13.02 -6.64
CA ASP A 92 23.78 13.81 -6.75
C ASP A 92 23.94 14.87 -7.87
N SER A 93 23.11 14.89 -8.92
CA SER A 93 23.32 15.80 -10.05
C SER A 93 22.06 16.32 -10.74
N MET A 94 20.86 15.75 -10.51
CA MET A 94 19.67 16.14 -11.25
C MET A 94 18.67 16.91 -10.39
N THR A 95 18.35 18.13 -10.81
CA THR A 95 17.25 18.92 -10.21
C THR A 95 15.96 18.63 -10.97
N VAL A 96 14.94 18.15 -10.29
CA VAL A 96 13.62 17.92 -10.86
C VAL A 96 12.60 18.87 -10.26
N SER A 97 11.63 19.27 -11.09
CA SER A 97 10.45 20.00 -10.65
C SER A 97 9.48 19.04 -9.97
N VAL A 98 9.18 19.29 -8.70
CA VAL A 98 8.22 18.52 -7.93
C VAL A 98 6.95 19.35 -7.76
N ASN A 99 5.82 18.76 -8.09
CA ASN A 99 4.52 19.34 -7.88
C ASN A 99 3.91 18.75 -6.62
N THR A 100 3.68 19.55 -5.61
CA THR A 100 2.93 19.19 -4.41
C THR A 100 1.48 19.63 -4.58
N LEU A 101 0.60 18.67 -4.69
CA LEU A 101 -0.85 18.90 -4.72
C LEU A 101 -1.40 18.74 -3.31
N ARG A 102 -2.16 19.72 -2.81
CA ARG A 102 -2.73 19.72 -1.46
C ARG A 102 -4.24 19.92 -1.50
N ARG A 103 -4.92 19.34 -0.52
CA ARG A 103 -6.33 19.58 -0.24
C ARG A 103 -6.51 20.03 1.21
N LEU A 104 -7.69 20.58 1.51
CA LEU A 104 -7.99 21.21 2.82
C LEU A 104 -7.91 20.25 4.01
N ASP A 105 -8.11 18.97 3.79
CA ASP A 105 -8.18 17.93 4.83
C ASP A 105 -6.82 17.26 5.14
N GLU A 106 -5.72 17.94 4.92
CA GLU A 106 -4.33 17.46 5.06
C GLU A 106 -3.89 16.43 4.00
N SER A 107 -4.69 16.16 2.98
CA SER A 107 -4.24 15.34 1.87
C SER A 107 -3.18 16.06 1.05
N TYR A 108 -2.12 15.34 0.71
CA TYR A 108 -1.11 15.83 -0.22
C TYR A 108 -0.56 14.71 -1.09
N ILE A 109 -0.08 15.08 -2.27
CA ILE A 109 0.57 14.18 -3.23
C ILE A 109 1.74 14.94 -3.84
N ASP A 110 2.95 14.39 -3.71
CA ASP A 110 4.17 14.88 -4.36
C ASP A 110 4.39 14.08 -5.64
N MET A 111 4.42 14.79 -6.76
CA MET A 111 4.55 14.23 -8.11
C MET A 111 5.69 14.91 -8.87
N TYR A 112 6.32 14.18 -9.76
CA TYR A 112 7.25 14.75 -10.73
C TYR A 112 7.05 14.11 -12.10
N ARG A 113 7.48 14.79 -13.16
CA ARG A 113 7.52 14.20 -14.48
C ARG A 113 8.87 13.52 -14.68
N SER A 114 8.86 12.22 -14.80
CA SER A 114 10.07 11.41 -15.03
C SER A 114 10.63 11.68 -16.43
N ILE A 115 11.91 11.95 -16.50
CA ILE A 115 12.61 12.12 -17.79
C ILE A 115 12.74 10.77 -18.50
N THR A 116 12.88 9.69 -17.74
CA THR A 116 13.07 8.34 -18.28
C THR A 116 11.79 7.79 -18.90
N THR A 117 10.66 7.93 -18.22
CA THR A 117 9.38 7.37 -18.68
C THR A 117 8.53 8.38 -19.43
N GLY A 118 8.83 9.69 -19.31
CA GLY A 118 8.02 10.78 -19.83
C GLY A 118 6.69 10.97 -19.12
N ARG A 119 6.44 10.23 -18.02
CA ARG A 119 5.17 10.19 -17.28
C ARG A 119 5.29 10.82 -15.91
N VAL A 120 4.14 11.15 -15.33
CA VAL A 120 4.06 11.60 -13.94
C VAL A 120 4.23 10.41 -13.01
N GLU A 121 5.20 10.49 -12.13
CA GLU A 121 5.50 9.49 -11.11
C GLU A 121 5.31 10.07 -9.70
N MET A 122 4.94 9.20 -8.77
CA MET A 122 4.71 9.56 -7.37
C MET A 122 5.99 9.48 -6.57
N ILE A 123 6.13 10.42 -5.63
CA ILE A 123 7.26 10.46 -4.73
C ILE A 123 6.83 10.15 -3.31
N ALA A 124 5.80 10.85 -2.86
CA ALA A 124 5.20 10.68 -1.56
C ALA A 124 3.75 11.15 -1.59
N GLY A 125 2.96 10.72 -0.64
CA GLY A 125 1.61 11.22 -0.48
C GLY A 125 0.97 10.72 0.80
N LYS A 126 0.03 11.50 1.29
CA LYS A 126 -0.91 11.13 2.35
C LYS A 126 -2.29 11.56 1.90
N ILE A 127 -3.21 10.63 1.83
CA ILE A 127 -4.59 10.87 1.40
C ILE A 127 -5.49 10.56 2.58
N THR A 128 -6.23 11.55 3.03
CA THR A 128 -7.26 11.49 4.07
C THR A 128 -8.63 11.87 3.52
N ASP A 129 -8.66 12.54 2.35
CA ASP A 129 -9.86 12.97 1.66
C ASP A 129 -10.55 11.82 0.93
N PRO A 130 -11.83 11.53 1.25
CA PRO A 130 -12.59 10.48 0.58
C PRO A 130 -12.92 10.77 -0.89
N GLU A 131 -12.80 12.02 -1.36
CA GLU A 131 -13.02 12.36 -2.77
C GLU A 131 -11.84 11.96 -3.66
N VAL A 132 -10.67 11.72 -3.06
CA VAL A 132 -9.48 11.28 -3.80
C VAL A 132 -9.54 9.78 -4.02
N VAL A 133 -9.75 9.37 -5.27
CA VAL A 133 -9.92 7.98 -5.67
C VAL A 133 -8.66 7.50 -6.39
N LEU A 134 -8.12 6.36 -5.99
CA LEU A 134 -7.03 5.69 -6.71
C LEU A 134 -7.55 5.06 -8.02
N ASP A 135 -6.65 4.76 -8.96
CA ASP A 135 -6.98 4.07 -10.23
C ASP A 135 -7.63 2.69 -10.01
N THR A 136 -7.34 2.05 -8.88
CA THR A 136 -8.01 0.83 -8.44
C THR A 136 -9.47 1.02 -8.00
N GLY A 137 -9.93 2.25 -7.84
CA GLY A 137 -11.23 2.60 -7.26
C GLY A 137 -11.24 2.66 -5.74
N ILE A 138 -10.08 2.50 -5.09
CA ILE A 138 -9.98 2.59 -3.62
C ILE A 138 -9.95 4.05 -3.18
N GLN A 139 -10.72 4.36 -2.13
CA GLN A 139 -10.79 5.67 -1.51
C GLN A 139 -10.93 5.57 0.01
N VAL A 140 -10.56 6.63 0.72
CA VAL A 140 -10.72 6.74 2.17
C VAL A 140 -12.19 6.60 2.56
N GLY A 141 -12.47 5.98 3.69
CA GLY A 141 -13.82 5.70 4.16
C GLY A 141 -14.39 4.35 3.74
N MET A 142 -13.83 3.69 2.72
CA MET A 142 -14.21 2.31 2.36
C MET A 142 -14.02 1.38 3.56
N SER A 143 -14.89 0.36 3.66
CA SER A 143 -14.67 -0.70 4.63
C SER A 143 -13.43 -1.52 4.29
N LYS A 144 -12.82 -2.11 5.28
CA LYS A 144 -11.68 -3.02 5.09
C LYS A 144 -12.03 -4.14 4.12
N GLU A 145 -13.24 -4.68 4.23
CA GLU A 145 -13.74 -5.74 3.33
C GLU A 145 -13.85 -5.26 1.88
N GLU A 146 -14.31 -4.02 1.63
CA GLU A 146 -14.37 -3.44 0.29
C GLU A 146 -12.98 -3.29 -0.32
N VAL A 147 -12.01 -2.73 0.44
CA VAL A 147 -10.61 -2.61 -0.03
C VAL A 147 -10.01 -3.97 -0.37
N PHE A 148 -10.18 -4.96 0.51
CA PHE A 148 -9.68 -6.31 0.24
C PHE A 148 -10.37 -6.96 -0.94
N ARG A 149 -11.67 -6.75 -1.13
CA ARG A 149 -12.42 -7.29 -2.28
C ARG A 149 -12.00 -6.62 -3.60
N THR A 150 -11.63 -5.35 -3.55
CA THR A 150 -11.11 -4.64 -4.72
C THR A 150 -9.76 -5.22 -5.18
N LEU A 151 -8.88 -5.55 -4.24
CA LEU A 151 -7.54 -6.06 -4.56
C LEU A 151 -7.50 -7.58 -4.74
N PHE A 152 -8.34 -8.33 -4.01
CA PHE A 152 -8.27 -9.79 -3.95
C PHE A 152 -9.61 -10.45 -4.35
N LYS A 153 -9.58 -11.38 -5.30
CA LYS A 153 -10.75 -12.19 -5.67
C LYS A 153 -11.17 -13.14 -4.54
N ARG A 154 -10.20 -13.70 -3.83
CA ARG A 154 -10.40 -14.55 -2.67
C ARG A 154 -9.44 -14.13 -1.58
N PHE A 155 -9.99 -13.84 -0.42
CA PHE A 155 -9.22 -13.52 0.77
C PHE A 155 -9.90 -14.18 1.99
N PRO A 156 -9.16 -14.90 2.85
CA PRO A 156 -9.75 -15.53 4.03
C PRO A 156 -10.27 -14.48 5.01
N LYS A 157 -11.57 -14.49 5.27
CA LYS A 157 -12.24 -13.51 6.16
C LYS A 157 -11.64 -13.46 7.56
N SER A 158 -11.14 -14.60 8.07
CA SER A 158 -10.49 -14.69 9.38
C SER A 158 -9.26 -13.81 9.53
N TYR A 159 -8.61 -13.41 8.44
CA TYR A 159 -7.44 -12.53 8.48
C TYR A 159 -7.77 -11.05 8.31
N THR A 160 -8.96 -10.71 7.79
CA THR A 160 -9.34 -9.32 7.59
C THR A 160 -9.50 -8.57 8.90
N SER A 161 -9.97 -9.24 9.97
CA SER A 161 -10.13 -8.64 11.30
C SER A 161 -8.80 -8.19 11.88
N ASP A 162 -7.75 -8.98 11.71
CA ASP A 162 -6.47 -8.83 12.40
C ASP A 162 -5.53 -7.83 11.72
N ILE A 163 -5.80 -7.48 10.46
CA ILE A 163 -4.94 -6.58 9.70
C ILE A 163 -5.37 -5.13 9.92
N SER A 164 -4.47 -4.32 10.49
CA SER A 164 -4.61 -2.87 10.62
C SER A 164 -3.91 -2.10 9.51
N VAL A 165 -2.90 -2.71 8.89
CA VAL A 165 -2.11 -2.10 7.81
C VAL A 165 -1.95 -3.07 6.65
N LEU A 166 -2.35 -2.63 5.46
CA LEU A 166 -2.05 -3.32 4.21
C LEU A 166 -1.05 -2.49 3.42
N LYS A 167 0.10 -3.07 3.10
CA LYS A 167 1.12 -2.49 2.23
C LYS A 167 1.10 -3.21 0.90
N VAL A 168 0.95 -2.47 -0.19
CA VAL A 168 1.09 -2.99 -1.56
C VAL A 168 2.31 -2.31 -2.16
N ILE A 169 3.35 -3.09 -2.45
CA ILE A 169 4.65 -2.58 -2.85
C ILE A 169 4.98 -3.07 -4.25
N SER A 170 5.52 -2.21 -5.11
CA SER A 170 5.98 -2.60 -6.44
C SER A 170 7.06 -3.69 -6.33
N GLY A 171 7.09 -4.61 -7.29
CA GLY A 171 8.03 -5.75 -7.27
C GLY A 171 9.50 -5.36 -7.23
N ALA A 172 9.84 -4.17 -7.73
CA ALA A 172 11.15 -3.55 -7.59
C ALA A 172 11.36 -2.86 -6.23
N GLY A 173 10.29 -2.75 -5.41
CA GLY A 173 10.30 -2.06 -4.12
C GLY A 173 10.47 -0.54 -4.25
N GLU A 174 10.15 0.05 -5.41
CA GLU A 174 10.37 1.48 -5.69
C GLU A 174 9.26 2.37 -5.19
N VAL A 175 8.03 1.90 -5.32
CA VAL A 175 6.82 2.61 -4.87
C VAL A 175 5.97 1.67 -4.04
N GLY A 176 5.27 2.19 -3.05
CA GLY A 176 4.33 1.43 -2.25
C GLY A 176 3.14 2.27 -1.81
N GLU A 177 2.00 1.62 -1.74
CA GLU A 177 0.76 2.13 -1.17
C GLU A 177 0.54 1.51 0.20
N ILE A 178 0.25 2.34 1.20
CA ILE A 178 0.05 1.92 2.59
C ILE A 178 -1.36 2.28 3.01
N TYR A 179 -2.22 1.29 3.09
CA TYR A 179 -3.60 1.41 3.53
C TYR A 179 -3.69 1.19 5.03
N THR A 180 -4.06 2.22 5.78
CA THR A 180 -4.18 2.14 7.25
C THR A 180 -5.64 2.16 7.65
N PHE A 181 -6.05 1.15 8.40
CA PHE A 181 -7.40 0.97 8.89
C PHE A 181 -7.52 1.36 10.37
N LYS A 182 -8.64 1.97 10.72
CA LYS A 182 -9.07 2.15 12.11
C LYS A 182 -10.41 1.42 12.28
N GLY A 183 -10.39 0.35 13.06
CA GLY A 183 -11.51 -0.59 13.08
C GLY A 183 -11.74 -1.18 11.68
N ASN A 184 -12.96 -1.07 11.16
CA ASN A 184 -13.32 -1.61 9.84
C ASN A 184 -13.28 -0.57 8.71
N LYS A 185 -12.69 0.61 8.91
CA LYS A 185 -12.68 1.68 7.90
C LYS A 185 -11.27 2.07 7.50
N LEU A 186 -11.04 2.26 6.21
CA LEU A 186 -9.83 2.85 5.65
C LEU A 186 -9.72 4.30 6.11
N ARG A 187 -8.68 4.62 6.87
CA ARG A 187 -8.51 5.93 7.49
C ARG A 187 -7.64 6.86 6.68
N HIS A 188 -6.58 6.32 6.10
CA HIS A 188 -5.73 7.05 5.18
C HIS A 188 -4.95 6.10 4.26
N ILE A 189 -4.49 6.64 3.15
CA ILE A 189 -3.62 5.97 2.19
C ILE A 189 -2.31 6.76 2.17
N GLY A 190 -1.20 6.08 2.50
CA GLY A 190 0.14 6.61 2.33
C GLY A 190 0.73 6.16 1.00
N ILE A 191 1.45 7.05 0.32
CA ILE A 191 2.27 6.71 -0.84
C ILE A 191 3.71 6.95 -0.46
N VAL A 192 4.55 5.97 -0.68
CA VAL A 192 5.99 6.03 -0.38
C VAL A 192 6.77 5.58 -1.61
N SER A 193 7.91 6.21 -1.85
CA SER A 193 8.84 5.77 -2.88
C SER A 193 10.26 5.67 -2.35
N LYS A 194 11.13 4.98 -3.09
CA LYS A 194 12.57 4.97 -2.82
C LYS A 194 13.24 6.32 -3.11
N TYR A 195 12.56 7.16 -3.83
CA TYR A 195 13.11 8.43 -4.26
C TYR A 195 13.43 9.29 -3.03
N LYS A 196 14.70 9.25 -2.64
CA LYS A 196 15.22 10.09 -1.55
C LYS A 196 15.53 11.46 -2.11
N TYR A 197 14.99 12.47 -1.47
CA TYR A 197 15.42 13.85 -1.67
C TYR A 197 16.60 14.15 -0.76
N TYR A 198 17.52 14.89 -1.25
CA TYR A 198 18.55 15.56 -0.48
C TYR A 198 18.27 17.06 -0.48
#